data_d801cb65340d530b38e59e93ddc35c37
#
_entry.id   d801cb65340d530b38e59e93ddc35c37
#
_cell.length_a   1.000
_cell.length_b   1.000
_cell.length_c   1.000
_cell.angle_alpha   90.00
_cell.angle_beta   90.00
_cell.angle_gamma   90.00
#
_symmetry.space_group_name_H-M   'P 1'
#
loop_
_entity.id
_entity.type
_entity.pdbx_description
1 polymer ?
#
loop_
_entity_poly.entity_id
_entity_poly.type
_entity_poly.pdbx_seq_one_letter_code
_entity_poly.pdbx_strand_id
1 'polypeptide(L)'
;MSGPAAVIAVTSLSLEARIALGPGVSVICGRASHIVSRLQAAIERGTLGIISFGVAGGLAPDLATGDCVIGSGVHTEYERYPADRRWSRRLLESIPGSVHAEIAGVDAPIAQSSEKVRLHACTGAKAVDMESHIAARIAARHDIPFAICRTIIDPAVRDLPPAAVIDLRDDGTPDVPAILHSVMHERNQIPALVRIAIDAWTARNALLRDRQLLGAGLGCPYFDERASEPVRVGVFATTQLRPTGP
;
A
#
# COMPACT_ATOMS: atom_id res chain seq x y z
N MET A 1 -21.80 -12.32 13.67
CA MET A 1 -21.19 -13.16 12.62
C MET A 1 -20.06 -12.36 12.01
N SER A 2 -18.82 -12.65 12.42
CA SER A 2 -17.62 -12.01 11.86
C SER A 2 -17.49 -12.47 10.41
N GLY A 3 -17.53 -11.54 9.45
CA GLY A 3 -17.23 -11.84 8.05
C GLY A 3 -15.84 -12.48 7.93
N PRO A 4 -15.50 -13.11 6.79
CA PRO A 4 -14.19 -13.72 6.59
C PRO A 4 -13.11 -12.65 6.81
N ALA A 5 -12.09 -13.00 7.59
CA ALA A 5 -10.98 -12.09 7.84
C ALA A 5 -10.32 -11.73 6.50
N ALA A 6 -10.27 -10.44 6.20
CA ALA A 6 -9.73 -9.89 4.96
C ALA A 6 -8.31 -9.38 5.17
N VAL A 7 -7.57 -9.26 4.08
CA VAL A 7 -6.33 -8.46 4.03
C VAL A 7 -6.70 -6.98 3.97
N ILE A 8 -6.05 -6.15 4.75
CA ILE A 8 -6.25 -4.70 4.72
C ILE A 8 -5.20 -4.08 3.79
N ALA A 9 -5.65 -3.45 2.71
CA ALA A 9 -4.80 -2.63 1.86
C ALA A 9 -4.88 -1.16 2.31
N VAL A 10 -3.72 -0.57 2.60
CA VAL A 10 -3.57 0.85 2.94
C VAL A 10 -3.09 1.60 1.69
N THR A 11 -3.81 2.65 1.32
CA THR A 11 -3.55 3.47 0.13
C THR A 11 -3.72 4.95 0.46
N SER A 12 -3.08 5.84 -0.30
CA SER A 12 -3.27 7.31 -0.20
C SER A 12 -4.29 7.84 -1.19
N LEU A 13 -4.28 7.33 -2.41
CA LEU A 13 -5.11 7.84 -3.51
C LEU A 13 -6.40 7.03 -3.66
N SER A 14 -7.50 7.71 -3.94
CA SER A 14 -8.78 7.06 -4.25
C SER A 14 -8.70 6.15 -5.48
N LEU A 15 -7.83 6.46 -6.42
CA LEU A 15 -7.53 5.61 -7.58
C LEU A 15 -6.87 4.29 -7.17
N GLU A 16 -5.86 4.35 -6.29
CA GLU A 16 -5.19 3.16 -5.73
C GLU A 16 -6.18 2.28 -4.96
N ALA A 17 -7.05 2.92 -4.16
CA ALA A 17 -8.10 2.24 -3.43
C ALA A 17 -9.01 1.40 -4.34
N ARG A 18 -9.44 1.98 -5.47
CA ARG A 18 -10.24 1.26 -6.47
C ARG A 18 -9.49 0.10 -7.11
N ILE A 19 -8.19 0.28 -7.37
CA ILE A 19 -7.33 -0.76 -7.93
C ILE A 19 -7.12 -1.88 -6.91
N ALA A 20 -6.87 -1.56 -5.63
CA ALA A 20 -6.65 -2.54 -4.58
C ALA A 20 -7.86 -3.43 -4.30
N LEU A 21 -9.08 -2.90 -4.48
CA LEU A 21 -10.32 -3.64 -4.20
C LEU A 21 -10.39 -4.97 -4.95
N GLY A 22 -10.95 -5.97 -4.28
CA GLY A 22 -11.20 -7.29 -4.83
C GLY A 22 -11.47 -8.36 -3.78
N PRO A 23 -11.60 -9.63 -4.18
CA PRO A 23 -11.89 -10.72 -3.26
C PRO A 23 -10.87 -10.80 -2.11
N GLY A 24 -11.36 -10.86 -0.88
CA GLY A 24 -10.53 -10.96 0.32
C GLY A 24 -9.75 -9.70 0.70
N VAL A 25 -10.07 -8.53 0.12
CA VAL A 25 -9.38 -7.27 0.40
C VAL A 25 -10.35 -6.23 0.93
N SER A 26 -10.02 -5.64 2.08
CA SER A 26 -10.61 -4.42 2.61
C SER A 26 -9.64 -3.26 2.39
N VAL A 27 -10.13 -2.09 1.96
CA VAL A 27 -9.25 -0.95 1.66
C VAL A 27 -9.46 0.17 2.66
N ILE A 28 -8.36 0.71 3.15
CA ILE A 28 -8.31 1.95 3.93
C ILE A 28 -7.54 2.98 3.11
N CYS A 29 -8.24 4.05 2.73
CA CYS A 29 -7.69 5.14 1.94
C CYS A 29 -7.84 6.46 2.69
N GLY A 30 -6.87 7.36 2.53
CA GLY A 30 -6.92 8.72 3.04
C GLY A 30 -5.60 9.19 3.65
N ARG A 31 -5.67 10.34 4.35
CA ARG A 31 -4.53 10.96 5.02
C ARG A 31 -4.13 10.19 6.30
N ALA A 32 -2.90 10.42 6.75
CA ALA A 32 -2.28 9.75 7.89
C ALA A 32 -3.19 9.63 9.13
N SER A 33 -3.84 10.71 9.55
CA SER A 33 -4.74 10.74 10.73
C SER A 33 -5.94 9.80 10.59
N HIS A 34 -6.52 9.73 9.39
CA HIS A 34 -7.65 8.85 9.08
C HIS A 34 -7.24 7.38 8.94
N ILE A 35 -6.03 7.12 8.41
CA ILE A 35 -5.48 5.77 8.31
C ILE A 35 -5.37 5.14 9.69
N VAL A 36 -4.81 5.84 10.68
CA VAL A 36 -4.59 5.32 12.04
C VAL A 36 -5.89 4.82 12.67
N SER A 37 -6.90 5.69 12.76
CA SER A 37 -8.17 5.35 13.43
C SER A 37 -8.93 4.22 12.72
N ARG A 38 -8.98 4.26 11.38
CA ARG A 38 -9.66 3.24 10.58
C ARG A 38 -8.94 1.90 10.64
N LEU A 39 -7.60 1.91 10.66
CA LEU A 39 -6.80 0.70 10.73
C LEU A 39 -7.00 0.00 12.09
N GLN A 40 -6.99 0.75 13.19
CA GLN A 40 -7.29 0.22 14.52
C GLN A 40 -8.67 -0.43 14.59
N ALA A 41 -9.71 0.27 14.12
CA ALA A 41 -11.06 -0.27 14.07
C ALA A 41 -11.21 -1.49 13.15
N ALA A 42 -10.40 -1.61 12.09
CA ALA A 42 -10.41 -2.77 11.21
C ALA A 42 -9.71 -3.98 11.84
N ILE A 43 -8.63 -3.75 12.57
CA ILE A 43 -7.90 -4.79 13.31
C ILE A 43 -8.78 -5.45 14.38
N GLU A 44 -9.58 -4.67 15.10
CA GLU A 44 -10.54 -5.19 16.10
C GLU A 44 -11.56 -6.17 15.50
N ARG A 45 -11.91 -6.02 14.23
CA ARG A 45 -12.78 -6.94 13.50
C ARG A 45 -12.06 -8.20 12.98
N GLY A 46 -10.75 -8.24 13.10
CA GLY A 46 -9.88 -9.32 12.63
C GLY A 46 -9.38 -9.11 11.20
N THR A 47 -8.09 -9.31 11.00
CA THR A 47 -7.42 -9.28 9.69
C THR A 47 -6.38 -10.37 9.58
N LEU A 48 -6.07 -10.78 8.35
CA LEU A 48 -5.00 -11.75 8.05
C LEU A 48 -3.65 -11.07 7.84
N GLY A 49 -3.66 -9.77 7.55
CA GLY A 49 -2.45 -9.01 7.29
C GLY A 49 -2.77 -7.61 6.78
N ILE A 50 -1.76 -6.76 6.78
CA ILE A 50 -1.83 -5.39 6.30
C ILE A 50 -0.82 -5.24 5.17
N ILE A 51 -1.25 -4.67 4.04
CA ILE A 51 -0.35 -4.36 2.91
C ILE A 51 -0.43 -2.87 2.59
N SER A 52 0.73 -2.22 2.50
CA SER A 52 0.85 -0.89 1.90
C SER A 52 0.91 -1.06 0.38
N PHE A 53 -0.14 -0.61 -0.31
CA PHE A 53 -0.33 -0.84 -1.75
C PHE A 53 -0.61 0.48 -2.47
N GLY A 54 0.11 0.76 -3.56
CA GLY A 54 -0.08 1.97 -4.33
C GLY A 54 1.19 2.44 -5.04
N VAL A 55 1.30 3.75 -5.28
CA VAL A 55 2.46 4.36 -5.90
C VAL A 55 3.47 4.89 -4.88
N ALA A 56 4.71 5.11 -5.32
CA ALA A 56 5.79 5.67 -4.52
C ALA A 56 6.72 6.52 -5.40
N GLY A 57 7.44 7.45 -4.80
CA GLY A 57 8.54 8.14 -5.45
C GLY A 57 9.79 7.24 -5.51
N GLY A 58 10.50 7.26 -6.63
CA GLY A 58 11.79 6.59 -6.78
C GLY A 58 12.91 7.39 -6.10
N LEU A 59 13.77 6.70 -5.34
CA LEU A 59 14.97 7.27 -4.74
C LEU A 59 16.24 6.77 -5.42
N ALA A 60 16.25 5.52 -5.85
CA ALA A 60 17.37 4.90 -6.54
C ALA A 60 17.39 5.28 -8.03
N PRO A 61 18.57 5.57 -8.60
CA PRO A 61 18.69 6.03 -9.99
C PRO A 61 18.37 4.95 -11.04
N ASP A 62 18.36 3.69 -10.63
CA ASP A 62 18.06 2.53 -11.46
C ASP A 62 16.57 2.21 -11.56
N LEU A 63 15.70 2.97 -10.87
CA LEU A 63 14.24 2.79 -10.94
C LEU A 63 13.59 3.77 -11.91
N ALA A 64 12.75 3.22 -12.78
CA ALA A 64 11.94 3.97 -13.74
C ALA A 64 10.46 4.00 -13.32
N THR A 65 9.69 4.93 -13.91
CA THR A 65 8.23 4.98 -13.76
C THR A 65 7.60 3.66 -14.23
N GLY A 66 6.78 3.06 -13.38
CA GLY A 66 6.12 1.78 -13.63
C GLY A 66 6.85 0.56 -13.06
N ASP A 67 8.08 0.72 -12.54
CA ASP A 67 8.75 -0.36 -11.83
C ASP A 67 8.04 -0.68 -10.51
N CYS A 68 7.96 -1.96 -10.19
CA CYS A 68 7.37 -2.42 -8.93
C CYS A 68 8.47 -2.66 -7.89
N VAL A 69 8.29 -2.09 -6.70
CA VAL A 69 9.13 -2.33 -5.54
C VAL A 69 8.34 -3.11 -4.49
N ILE A 70 8.83 -4.31 -4.17
CA ILE A 70 8.35 -5.11 -3.04
C ILE A 70 9.22 -4.76 -1.84
N GLY A 71 8.60 -4.19 -0.82
CA GLY A 71 9.33 -3.73 0.36
C GLY A 71 9.88 -4.88 1.18
N SER A 72 11.19 -4.84 1.49
CA SER A 72 11.81 -5.67 2.52
C SER A 72 11.52 -5.16 3.94
N GLY A 73 11.14 -3.90 4.04
CA GLY A 73 10.77 -3.18 5.25
C GLY A 73 10.61 -1.69 4.98
N VAL A 74 10.21 -0.98 6.03
CA VAL A 74 10.11 0.48 6.03
C VAL A 74 11.19 1.06 6.94
N HIS A 75 11.90 2.05 6.44
CA HIS A 75 12.86 2.84 7.17
C HIS A 75 12.30 4.24 7.42
N THR A 76 12.22 4.64 8.68
CA THR A 76 11.95 6.03 9.10
C THR A 76 13.23 6.64 9.67
N GLU A 77 13.19 7.90 10.07
CA GLU A 77 14.34 8.56 10.72
C GLU A 77 14.83 7.80 11.98
N TYR A 78 13.90 7.20 12.74
CA TYR A 78 14.20 6.62 14.06
C TYR A 78 13.99 5.11 14.14
N GLU A 79 13.22 4.52 13.24
CA GLU A 79 12.75 3.14 13.38
C GLU A 79 12.82 2.39 12.04
N ARG A 80 12.94 1.08 12.15
CA ARG A 80 12.85 0.14 11.03
C ARG A 80 11.80 -0.92 11.32
N TYR A 81 10.92 -1.13 10.37
CA TYR A 81 9.87 -2.14 10.44
C TYR A 81 10.07 -3.16 9.32
N PRO A 82 10.47 -4.39 9.63
CA PRO A 82 10.62 -5.43 8.61
C PRO A 82 9.26 -5.83 8.03
N ALA A 83 9.22 -6.10 6.73
CA ALA A 83 8.08 -6.75 6.11
C ALA A 83 8.07 -8.25 6.40
N ASP A 84 6.89 -8.89 6.31
CA ASP A 84 6.74 -10.32 6.41
C ASP A 84 7.47 -11.01 5.25
N ARG A 85 8.47 -11.85 5.57
CA ARG A 85 9.35 -12.49 4.59
C ARG A 85 8.61 -13.45 3.67
N ARG A 86 7.59 -14.13 4.19
CA ARG A 86 6.82 -15.12 3.44
C ARG A 86 5.93 -14.42 2.42
N TRP A 87 5.31 -13.33 2.83
CA TRP A 87 4.49 -12.52 1.96
C TRP A 87 5.33 -11.79 0.90
N SER A 88 6.42 -11.15 1.30
CA SER A 88 7.34 -10.48 0.34
C SER A 88 7.88 -11.44 -0.72
N ARG A 89 8.27 -12.67 -0.33
CA ARG A 89 8.69 -13.70 -1.29
C ARG A 89 7.58 -14.02 -2.29
N ARG A 90 6.35 -14.22 -1.82
CA ARG A 90 5.22 -14.52 -2.69
C ARG A 90 4.90 -13.38 -3.65
N LEU A 91 5.01 -12.12 -3.20
CA LEU A 91 4.86 -10.95 -4.06
C LEU A 91 5.92 -10.92 -5.16
N LEU A 92 7.19 -11.17 -4.82
CA LEU A 92 8.31 -11.24 -5.78
C LEU A 92 8.12 -12.35 -6.82
N GLU A 93 7.64 -13.51 -6.40
CA GLU A 93 7.33 -14.64 -7.30
C GLU A 93 6.14 -14.33 -8.23
N SER A 94 5.16 -13.53 -7.74
CA SER A 94 3.95 -13.18 -8.50
C SER A 94 4.18 -12.04 -9.50
N ILE A 95 5.12 -11.12 -9.23
CA ILE A 95 5.38 -9.93 -10.07
C ILE A 95 6.80 -10.01 -10.63
N PRO A 96 6.98 -10.63 -11.81
CA PRO A 96 8.30 -10.74 -12.45
C PRO A 96 8.92 -9.36 -12.72
N GLY A 97 10.22 -9.23 -12.43
CA GLY A 97 10.96 -7.97 -12.61
C GLY A 97 10.78 -6.96 -11.48
N SER A 98 10.00 -7.29 -10.44
CA SER A 98 9.92 -6.44 -9.25
C SER A 98 11.24 -6.41 -8.47
N VAL A 99 11.52 -5.27 -7.85
CA VAL A 99 12.75 -5.02 -7.07
C VAL A 99 12.46 -5.23 -5.58
N HIS A 100 13.29 -6.03 -4.90
CA HIS A 100 13.18 -6.19 -3.44
C HIS A 100 14.09 -5.19 -2.73
N ALA A 101 13.51 -4.19 -2.05
CA ALA A 101 14.27 -3.13 -1.40
C ALA A 101 13.53 -2.51 -0.21
N GLU A 102 14.23 -1.75 0.62
CA GLU A 102 13.60 -0.93 1.66
C GLU A 102 12.87 0.27 1.06
N ILE A 103 11.81 0.69 1.74
CA ILE A 103 11.03 1.90 1.46
C ILE A 103 11.33 2.91 2.56
N ALA A 104 11.59 4.15 2.21
CA ALA A 104 11.62 5.26 3.16
C ALA A 104 10.19 5.74 3.44
N GLY A 105 9.79 5.74 4.71
CA GLY A 105 8.52 6.29 5.16
C GLY A 105 8.69 7.73 5.63
N VAL A 106 7.98 8.68 5.03
CA VAL A 106 8.08 10.12 5.33
C VAL A 106 6.69 10.74 5.55
N ASP A 107 6.65 11.87 6.28
CA ASP A 107 5.38 12.57 6.56
C ASP A 107 5.01 13.62 5.49
N ALA A 108 5.95 13.95 4.60
CA ALA A 108 5.75 14.94 3.54
C ALA A 108 6.37 14.47 2.21
N PRO A 109 5.81 14.88 1.06
CA PRO A 109 6.33 14.49 -0.24
C PRO A 109 7.73 15.06 -0.48
N ILE A 110 8.61 14.26 -1.07
CA ILE A 110 9.96 14.67 -1.47
C ILE A 110 9.92 15.19 -2.91
N ALA A 111 9.93 16.52 -3.05
CA ALA A 111 9.75 17.16 -4.35
C ALA A 111 11.04 17.31 -5.17
N GLN A 112 12.19 17.51 -4.51
CA GLN A 112 13.44 17.80 -5.19
C GLN A 112 14.28 16.54 -5.40
N SER A 113 14.84 16.39 -6.59
CA SER A 113 15.73 15.26 -6.92
C SER A 113 16.98 15.23 -6.01
N SER A 114 17.51 16.38 -5.61
CA SER A 114 18.61 16.46 -4.65
C SER A 114 18.25 15.90 -3.26
N GLU A 115 17.02 16.07 -2.80
CA GLU A 115 16.53 15.50 -1.55
C GLU A 115 16.32 13.99 -1.67
N LYS A 116 15.82 13.50 -2.81
CA LYS A 116 15.69 12.07 -3.11
C LYS A 116 17.06 11.38 -3.06
N VAL A 117 18.07 11.96 -3.74
CA VAL A 117 19.45 11.43 -3.72
C VAL A 117 20.01 11.40 -2.30
N ARG A 118 19.81 12.46 -1.52
CA ARG A 118 20.26 12.51 -0.12
C ARG A 118 19.58 11.45 0.73
N LEU A 119 18.26 11.29 0.60
CA LEU A 119 17.50 10.31 1.34
C LEU A 119 17.95 8.88 1.00
N HIS A 120 18.18 8.59 -0.29
CA HIS A 120 18.74 7.33 -0.75
C HIS A 120 20.13 7.06 -0.13
N ALA A 121 21.02 8.04 -0.18
CA ALA A 121 22.38 7.91 0.36
C ALA A 121 22.40 7.65 1.88
N CYS A 122 21.48 8.29 2.62
CA CYS A 122 21.40 8.15 4.07
C CYS A 122 20.73 6.85 4.53
N THR A 123 19.73 6.36 3.79
CA THR A 123 18.88 5.24 4.24
C THR A 123 19.14 3.94 3.48
N GLY A 124 19.65 4.01 2.26
CA GLY A 124 19.72 2.87 1.33
C GLY A 124 18.37 2.49 0.73
N ALA A 125 17.26 3.14 1.13
CA ALA A 125 15.94 2.88 0.59
C ALA A 125 15.86 3.22 -0.89
N LYS A 126 15.20 2.39 -1.69
CA LYS A 126 15.07 2.61 -3.15
C LYS A 126 13.83 3.38 -3.55
N ALA A 127 12.82 3.44 -2.69
CA ALA A 127 11.60 4.21 -2.93
C ALA A 127 11.13 4.92 -1.65
N VAL A 128 10.21 5.86 -1.79
CA VAL A 128 9.65 6.66 -0.69
C VAL A 128 8.15 6.80 -0.82
N ASP A 129 7.45 6.68 0.30
CA ASP A 129 6.01 6.94 0.40
C ASP A 129 5.63 7.56 1.75
N MET A 130 4.34 7.89 1.91
CA MET A 130 3.83 8.60 3.09
C MET A 130 2.94 7.74 3.98
N GLU A 131 2.66 6.49 3.65
CA GLU A 131 1.71 5.62 4.36
C GLU A 131 2.34 4.34 4.92
N SER A 132 3.39 3.82 4.29
CA SER A 132 3.98 2.54 4.67
C SER A 132 4.47 2.51 6.11
N HIS A 133 5.05 3.60 6.60
CA HIS A 133 5.55 3.68 7.97
C HIS A 133 4.41 3.68 9.00
N ILE A 134 3.27 4.28 8.68
CA ILE A 134 2.07 4.29 9.52
C ILE A 134 1.50 2.88 9.63
N ALA A 135 1.31 2.22 8.48
CA ALA A 135 0.79 0.87 8.39
C ALA A 135 1.72 -0.14 9.08
N ALA A 136 3.03 -0.04 8.86
CA ALA A 136 4.05 -0.89 9.45
C ALA A 136 4.09 -0.77 10.98
N ARG A 137 4.06 0.45 11.51
CA ARG A 137 4.04 0.72 12.96
C ARG A 137 2.83 0.09 13.64
N ILE A 138 1.66 0.21 13.02
CA ILE A 138 0.43 -0.37 13.57
C ILE A 138 0.48 -1.89 13.48
N ALA A 139 0.89 -2.45 12.34
CA ALA A 139 1.05 -3.89 12.17
C ALA A 139 2.00 -4.49 13.21
N ALA A 140 3.15 -3.85 13.44
CA ALA A 140 4.13 -4.29 14.44
C ALA A 140 3.58 -4.26 15.88
N ARG A 141 2.77 -3.26 16.23
CA ARG A 141 2.15 -3.17 17.57
C ARG A 141 1.11 -4.25 17.86
N HIS A 142 0.56 -4.85 16.82
CA HIS A 142 -0.50 -5.86 16.92
C HIS A 142 -0.05 -7.25 16.44
N ASP A 143 1.27 -7.44 16.19
CA ASP A 143 1.84 -8.69 15.67
C ASP A 143 1.14 -9.20 14.39
N ILE A 144 0.74 -8.26 13.51
CA ILE A 144 0.04 -8.54 12.26
C ILE A 144 1.07 -8.61 11.11
N PRO A 145 1.01 -9.65 10.24
CA PRO A 145 1.85 -9.71 9.04
C PRO A 145 1.70 -8.45 8.19
N PHE A 146 2.85 -7.86 7.79
CA PHE A 146 2.89 -6.63 7.02
C PHE A 146 3.66 -6.81 5.72
N ALA A 147 3.13 -6.31 4.62
CA ALA A 147 3.78 -6.31 3.31
C ALA A 147 3.70 -4.95 2.62
N ILE A 148 4.53 -4.77 1.59
CA ILE A 148 4.60 -3.53 0.81
C ILE A 148 4.72 -3.89 -0.66
N CYS A 149 3.85 -3.29 -1.49
CA CYS A 149 3.90 -3.36 -2.95
C CYS A 149 3.66 -1.96 -3.51
N ARG A 150 4.71 -1.33 -4.02
CA ARG A 150 4.68 0.05 -4.50
C ARG A 150 5.16 0.12 -5.94
N THR A 151 4.43 0.86 -6.77
CA THR A 151 4.81 1.15 -8.17
C THR A 151 5.40 2.55 -8.25
N ILE A 152 6.56 2.70 -8.87
CA ILE A 152 7.22 4.00 -9.01
C ILE A 152 6.40 4.89 -9.94
N ILE A 153 6.04 6.09 -9.45
CA ILE A 153 5.33 7.11 -10.23
C ILE A 153 6.28 8.20 -10.74
N ASP A 154 7.27 8.59 -9.94
CA ASP A 154 8.24 9.64 -10.28
C ASP A 154 9.67 9.17 -9.96
N PRO A 155 10.57 9.09 -10.95
CA PRO A 155 11.92 8.61 -10.76
C PRO A 155 12.79 9.61 -9.98
N ALA A 156 13.91 9.12 -9.42
CA ALA A 156 14.82 9.87 -8.53
C ALA A 156 15.34 11.18 -9.14
N VAL A 157 15.60 11.18 -10.44
CA VAL A 157 16.19 12.32 -11.17
C VAL A 157 15.20 13.45 -11.48
N ARG A 158 13.95 13.32 -11.06
CA ARG A 158 12.89 14.27 -11.41
C ARG A 158 12.48 15.13 -10.23
N ASP A 159 12.46 16.44 -10.47
CA ASP A 159 11.80 17.39 -9.57
C ASP A 159 10.29 17.42 -9.84
N LEU A 160 9.51 17.53 -8.79
CA LEU A 160 8.07 17.72 -8.87
C LEU A 160 7.75 19.22 -8.83
N PRO A 161 6.93 19.74 -9.76
CA PRO A 161 6.48 21.12 -9.70
C PRO A 161 5.55 21.36 -8.51
N PRO A 162 5.42 22.60 -8.01
CA PRO A 162 4.56 22.93 -6.86
C PRO A 162 3.14 22.40 -6.98
N ALA A 163 2.55 22.43 -8.18
CA ALA A 163 1.20 21.90 -8.41
C ALA A 163 1.06 20.39 -8.21
N ALA A 164 2.16 19.64 -8.26
CA ALA A 164 2.14 18.18 -8.07
C ALA A 164 2.30 17.76 -6.61
N VAL A 165 2.71 18.67 -5.73
CA VAL A 165 2.87 18.42 -4.28
C VAL A 165 1.75 19.03 -3.44
N ILE A 166 0.69 19.50 -4.09
CA ILE A 166 -0.51 20.00 -3.40
C ILE A 166 -1.16 18.85 -2.65
N ASP A 167 -1.50 19.11 -1.40
CA ASP A 167 -2.15 18.14 -0.52
C ASP A 167 -3.42 17.54 -1.14
N LEU A 168 -3.59 16.24 -0.94
CA LEU A 168 -4.83 15.56 -1.27
C LEU A 168 -5.94 15.97 -0.30
N ARG A 169 -7.19 15.88 -0.76
CA ARG A 169 -8.35 15.95 0.11
C ARG A 169 -8.41 14.73 1.04
N ASP A 170 -9.23 14.80 2.08
CA ASP A 170 -9.35 13.74 3.07
C ASP A 170 -9.81 12.38 2.49
N ASP A 171 -10.47 12.40 1.35
CA ASP A 171 -10.91 11.21 0.61
C ASP A 171 -9.85 10.63 -0.35
N GLY A 172 -8.64 11.23 -0.39
CA GLY A 172 -7.56 10.82 -1.29
C GLY A 172 -7.75 11.29 -2.74
N THR A 173 -8.62 12.28 -2.98
CA THR A 173 -8.76 12.92 -4.30
C THR A 173 -7.88 14.16 -4.42
N PRO A 174 -7.35 14.47 -5.63
CA PRO A 174 -6.59 15.70 -5.86
C PRO A 174 -7.45 16.95 -5.63
N ASP A 175 -6.87 18.00 -5.05
CA ASP A 175 -7.52 19.31 -4.96
C ASP A 175 -7.37 20.09 -6.27
N VAL A 176 -8.27 19.79 -7.23
CA VAL A 176 -8.25 20.39 -8.57
C VAL A 176 -8.29 21.92 -8.55
N PRO A 177 -9.11 22.61 -7.72
CA PRO A 177 -9.06 24.06 -7.60
C PRO A 177 -7.69 24.60 -7.21
N ALA A 178 -7.03 23.99 -6.21
CA ALA A 178 -5.70 24.41 -5.76
C ALA A 178 -4.63 24.17 -6.85
N ILE A 179 -4.72 23.05 -7.57
CA ILE A 179 -3.84 22.76 -8.72
C ILE A 179 -4.01 23.81 -9.81
N LEU A 180 -5.25 24.14 -10.19
CA LEU A 180 -5.55 25.17 -11.19
C LEU A 180 -5.02 26.53 -10.75
N HIS A 181 -5.22 26.91 -9.50
CA HIS A 181 -4.68 28.15 -8.95
C HIS A 181 -3.16 28.21 -9.06
N SER A 182 -2.43 27.14 -8.69
CA SER A 182 -0.99 27.06 -8.84
C SER A 182 -0.53 27.22 -10.28
N VAL A 183 -1.19 26.57 -11.24
CA VAL A 183 -0.88 26.65 -12.67
C VAL A 183 -1.15 28.06 -13.23
N MET A 184 -2.19 28.74 -12.77
CA MET A 184 -2.49 30.11 -13.18
C MET A 184 -1.41 31.11 -12.76
N HIS A 185 -0.77 30.88 -11.61
CA HIS A 185 0.32 31.72 -11.12
C HIS A 185 1.67 31.41 -11.80
N GLU A 186 1.91 30.15 -12.12
CA GLU A 186 3.18 29.70 -12.69
C GLU A 186 2.94 28.80 -13.92
N ARG A 187 2.67 29.42 -15.08
CA ARG A 187 2.38 28.70 -16.34
C ARG A 187 3.56 27.89 -16.90
N ASN A 188 4.78 28.17 -16.47
CA ASN A 188 5.98 27.42 -16.81
C ASN A 188 5.96 25.96 -16.29
N GLN A 189 5.04 25.63 -15.34
CA GLN A 189 4.85 24.26 -14.85
C GLN A 189 4.12 23.33 -15.85
N ILE A 190 3.43 23.86 -16.87
CA ILE A 190 2.59 23.07 -17.78
C ILE A 190 3.33 21.88 -18.41
N PRO A 191 4.54 22.04 -18.98
CA PRO A 191 5.27 20.90 -19.56
C PRO A 191 5.60 19.81 -18.54
N ALA A 192 5.93 20.22 -17.30
CA ALA A 192 6.21 19.27 -16.21
C ALA A 192 4.94 18.51 -15.79
N LEU A 193 3.79 19.18 -15.72
CA LEU A 193 2.51 18.56 -15.39
C LEU A 193 2.04 17.58 -16.47
N VAL A 194 2.26 17.87 -17.76
CA VAL A 194 1.98 16.92 -18.84
C VAL A 194 2.82 15.66 -18.69
N ARG A 195 4.11 15.82 -18.36
CA ARG A 195 4.98 14.66 -18.10
C ARG A 195 4.53 13.85 -16.90
N ILE A 196 4.15 14.50 -15.79
CA ILE A 196 3.59 13.84 -14.61
C ILE A 196 2.31 13.07 -14.95
N ALA A 197 1.45 13.62 -15.80
CA ALA A 197 0.24 12.93 -16.24
C ALA A 197 0.57 11.64 -17.03
N ILE A 198 1.61 11.67 -17.88
CA ILE A 198 2.10 10.49 -18.61
C ILE A 198 2.67 9.47 -17.62
N ASP A 199 3.48 9.91 -16.67
CA ASP A 199 4.05 9.04 -15.63
C ASP A 199 2.95 8.42 -14.75
N ALA A 200 1.96 9.20 -14.34
CA ALA A 200 0.83 8.72 -13.57
C ALA A 200 0.00 7.68 -14.33
N TRP A 201 -0.17 7.87 -15.64
CA TRP A 201 -0.83 6.88 -16.50
C TRP A 201 -0.01 5.59 -16.60
N THR A 202 1.31 5.69 -16.77
CA THR A 202 2.24 4.55 -16.83
C THR A 202 2.22 3.78 -15.50
N ALA A 203 2.38 4.48 -14.38
CA ALA A 203 2.35 3.87 -13.04
C ALA A 203 1.00 3.22 -12.74
N ARG A 204 -0.12 3.88 -13.12
CA ARG A 204 -1.46 3.31 -12.98
C ARG A 204 -1.61 1.99 -13.73
N ASN A 205 -1.14 1.91 -14.98
CA ASN A 205 -1.27 0.69 -15.78
C ASN A 205 -0.39 -0.43 -15.21
N ALA A 206 0.80 -0.10 -14.74
CA ALA A 206 1.67 -1.05 -14.03
C ALA A 206 1.01 -1.55 -12.73
N LEU A 207 0.46 -0.65 -11.90
CA LEU A 207 -0.23 -1.01 -10.67
C LEU A 207 -1.46 -1.90 -10.91
N LEU A 208 -2.22 -1.65 -12.00
CA LEU A 208 -3.34 -2.51 -12.42
C LEU A 208 -2.88 -3.90 -12.81
N ARG A 209 -1.80 -4.01 -13.61
CA ARG A 209 -1.19 -5.28 -13.99
C ARG A 209 -0.75 -6.06 -12.74
N ASP A 210 -0.02 -5.41 -11.85
CA ASP A 210 0.50 -6.01 -10.63
C ASP A 210 -0.63 -6.48 -9.72
N ARG A 211 -1.70 -5.68 -9.57
CA ARG A 211 -2.92 -6.09 -8.84
C ARG A 211 -3.56 -7.36 -9.41
N GLN A 212 -3.61 -7.49 -10.73
CA GLN A 212 -4.17 -8.69 -11.40
C GLN A 212 -3.32 -9.93 -11.12
N LEU A 213 -1.98 -9.79 -11.14
CA LEU A 213 -1.05 -10.88 -10.85
C LEU A 213 -1.15 -11.36 -9.39
N LEU A 214 -1.44 -10.47 -8.46
CA LEU A 214 -1.54 -10.80 -7.03
C LEU A 214 -2.83 -11.56 -6.67
N GLY A 215 -3.88 -11.47 -7.47
CA GLY A 215 -5.13 -12.20 -7.25
C GLY A 215 -5.87 -11.85 -5.96
N ALA A 216 -6.59 -12.81 -5.38
CA ALA A 216 -7.32 -12.66 -4.14
C ALA A 216 -6.38 -12.42 -2.95
N GLY A 217 -6.83 -11.59 -1.99
CA GLY A 217 -6.03 -11.29 -0.79
C GLY A 217 -4.68 -10.64 -1.05
N LEU A 218 -4.45 -10.04 -2.24
CA LEU A 218 -3.17 -9.39 -2.62
C LEU A 218 -1.95 -10.29 -2.36
N GLY A 219 -2.04 -11.57 -2.76
CA GLY A 219 -0.94 -12.52 -2.60
C GLY A 219 -0.60 -12.87 -1.15
N CYS A 220 -1.46 -12.56 -0.18
CA CYS A 220 -1.24 -12.91 1.21
C CYS A 220 -1.22 -14.44 1.39
N PRO A 221 -0.12 -15.04 1.89
CA PRO A 221 -0.01 -16.49 2.04
C PRO A 221 -1.01 -17.05 3.05
N TYR A 222 -1.37 -16.27 4.05
CA TYR A 222 -2.31 -16.64 5.12
C TYR A 222 -3.78 -16.63 4.67
N PHE A 223 -4.06 -15.98 3.54
CA PHE A 223 -5.40 -15.96 2.95
C PHE A 223 -5.78 -17.32 2.36
N ASP A 224 -4.86 -17.95 1.63
CA ASP A 224 -5.09 -19.26 1.01
C ASP A 224 -5.14 -20.40 2.06
N GLU A 225 -4.30 -20.31 3.11
CA GLU A 225 -4.30 -21.30 4.20
C GLU A 225 -5.67 -21.35 4.90
N ARG A 226 -6.28 -20.17 5.14
CA ARG A 226 -7.61 -20.11 5.75
C ARG A 226 -8.74 -20.57 4.84
N ALA A 227 -8.61 -20.32 3.53
CA ALA A 227 -9.55 -20.83 2.54
C ALA A 227 -9.48 -22.36 2.38
N SER A 228 -8.34 -22.96 2.74
CA SER A 228 -8.09 -24.40 2.66
C SER A 228 -8.42 -25.16 3.95
N GLU A 229 -8.70 -24.47 5.06
CA GLU A 229 -9.17 -25.14 6.28
C GLU A 229 -10.57 -25.72 6.07
N PRO A 230 -10.77 -27.04 6.25
CA PRO A 230 -12.10 -27.63 6.14
C PRO A 230 -13.00 -27.03 7.23
N VAL A 231 -14.18 -26.56 6.80
CA VAL A 231 -15.22 -26.12 7.74
C VAL A 231 -15.49 -27.25 8.73
N ARG A 232 -15.04 -27.10 9.95
CA ARG A 232 -15.43 -28.02 11.03
C ARG A 232 -16.92 -27.83 11.28
N VAL A 233 -17.72 -28.63 10.61
CA VAL A 233 -19.14 -28.78 10.94
C VAL A 233 -19.19 -29.39 12.33
N GLY A 234 -19.50 -28.58 13.32
CA GLY A 234 -19.75 -29.06 14.67
C GLY A 234 -20.94 -30.01 14.62
N VAL A 235 -20.66 -31.31 14.69
CA VAL A 235 -21.71 -32.30 14.89
C VAL A 235 -22.23 -32.10 16.30
N PHE A 236 -23.32 -31.38 16.44
CA PHE A 236 -24.08 -31.36 17.69
C PHE A 236 -24.61 -32.76 17.90
N ALA A 237 -24.04 -33.50 18.87
CA ALA A 237 -24.53 -34.77 19.32
C ALA A 237 -25.95 -34.56 19.83
N THR A 238 -26.93 -35.12 19.11
CA THR A 238 -28.31 -35.14 19.53
C THR A 238 -28.41 -36.05 20.75
N THR A 239 -28.55 -35.48 21.94
CA THR A 239 -28.82 -36.21 23.17
C THR A 239 -30.16 -36.88 23.00
N GLN A 240 -30.16 -38.18 22.78
CA GLN A 240 -31.37 -38.99 22.80
C GLN A 240 -31.99 -38.96 24.20
N LEU A 241 -33.13 -38.32 24.33
CA LEU A 241 -34.01 -38.43 25.46
C LEU A 241 -34.50 -39.89 25.54
N ARG A 242 -34.12 -40.63 26.59
CA ARG A 242 -34.72 -41.93 26.90
C ARG A 242 -36.18 -41.73 27.29
N PRO A 243 -37.11 -42.53 26.74
CA PRO A 243 -38.48 -42.53 27.22
C PRO A 243 -38.52 -43.21 28.58
N THR A 244 -39.04 -42.53 29.60
CA THR A 244 -39.48 -43.16 30.85
C THR A 244 -40.79 -43.90 30.56
N GLY A 245 -40.74 -45.21 30.55
CA GLY A 245 -41.90 -46.06 30.50
C GLY A 245 -42.46 -46.35 31.93
N PRO A 246 -43.61 -46.97 32.04
CA PRO A 246 -44.62 -46.81 33.07
C PRO A 246 -44.25 -47.34 34.43
#